data_0e5907c57dea8bc643dd445bddb60d5c
#
_entry.id   0e5907c57dea8bc643dd445bddb60d5c
#
_cell.length_a   1.000
_cell.length_b   1.000
_cell.length_c   1.000
_cell.angle_alpha   90.00
_cell.angle_beta   90.00
_cell.angle_gamma   90.00
#
_symmetry.space_group_name_H-M   'P 1'
#
loop_
_entity.id
_entity.type
_entity.pdbx_description
1 polymer ?
#
loop_
_entity_poly.entity_id
_entity_poly.type
_entity_poly.pdbx_seq_one_letter_code
_entity_poly.pdbx_strand_id
1 'polypeptide(L)'
;MKIIVGHGNMDLDCVASLVLARNLFPDHEAVRSHLIHPQARKLMSLYEDRLNFLSPAELTGKSVQRAVVVDARSADRIAEYLQNLAGPIGEVEVYDHHPDVGRDIPGAVVHAAPCGANASALALELAERGISITEEEATIALVGIYADTGNFLHENVTQEDFRAASWLIAQGASLPLVKEFLVPLAEQNQVVLFHEVLAKLETMEVRGHRFRTCYLELEEDSRGLGAVVEQVFEVEHAELLFGFFFFPRKSRLLVVARNANPDIPLDELLSDLGGGGHRQAASATIKTAEGRSLVAGILAYVERMLRPAACARDLMTSDPLTIPADATLIEASILLEDGGHTGAPVVDASGTLVGLLTLRDIMGGRRGNQMRSAVRVFMTKNPVSIAPDTTVREIGELMFEREIGHLPVLRDGRLVGIVTRSDYLAWMRDSRRRKTELLDELGVTSPQAAR
;
A
#
# COMPACT_ATOMS: atom_id res chain seq x y z
N MET A 1 -18.40 -36.36 -5.32
CA MET A 1 -17.51 -35.91 -4.22
C MET A 1 -17.86 -34.48 -3.82
N LYS A 2 -17.38 -34.01 -2.68
CA LYS A 2 -17.47 -32.60 -2.22
C LYS A 2 -16.05 -32.06 -2.10
N ILE A 3 -15.81 -30.82 -2.52
CA ILE A 3 -14.48 -30.24 -2.56
C ILE A 3 -14.42 -28.84 -1.94
N ILE A 4 -13.23 -28.45 -1.48
CA ILE A 4 -12.87 -27.06 -1.13
C ILE A 4 -11.76 -26.65 -2.08
N VAL A 5 -11.91 -25.51 -2.73
CA VAL A 5 -10.94 -24.97 -3.70
C VAL A 5 -10.69 -23.49 -3.41
N GLY A 6 -9.51 -23.02 -3.72
CA GLY A 6 -9.17 -21.60 -3.69
C GLY A 6 -8.92 -21.04 -5.10
N HIS A 7 -8.22 -19.91 -5.19
CA HIS A 7 -7.86 -19.33 -6.48
C HIS A 7 -6.64 -20.01 -7.16
N GLY A 8 -6.54 -19.86 -8.49
CA GLY A 8 -5.53 -20.53 -9.34
C GLY A 8 -4.08 -20.06 -9.18
N ASN A 9 -3.77 -19.09 -8.32
CA ASN A 9 -2.39 -18.72 -7.96
C ASN A 9 -2.29 -18.66 -6.44
N MET A 10 -2.38 -19.83 -5.81
CA MET A 10 -2.53 -20.01 -4.37
C MET A 10 -1.43 -19.32 -3.58
N ASP A 11 -1.80 -18.37 -2.75
CA ASP A 11 -0.94 -17.66 -1.81
C ASP A 11 -1.13 -18.13 -0.36
N LEU A 12 -0.62 -17.37 0.60
CA LEU A 12 -0.66 -17.76 2.01
C LEU A 12 -2.07 -17.67 2.59
N ASP A 13 -2.90 -16.67 2.19
CA ASP A 13 -4.26 -16.54 2.69
C ASP A 13 -5.17 -17.62 2.11
N CYS A 14 -4.99 -17.95 0.83
CA CYS A 14 -5.69 -19.05 0.19
C CYS A 14 -5.38 -20.40 0.87
N VAL A 15 -4.12 -20.70 1.21
CA VAL A 15 -3.75 -21.92 1.95
C VAL A 15 -4.38 -21.92 3.34
N ALA A 16 -4.29 -20.81 4.06
CA ALA A 16 -4.90 -20.62 5.38
C ALA A 16 -6.42 -20.85 5.34
N SER A 17 -7.07 -20.29 4.33
CA SER A 17 -8.50 -20.43 4.09
C SER A 17 -8.92 -21.87 3.81
N LEU A 18 -8.14 -22.60 3.01
CA LEU A 18 -8.38 -24.04 2.79
C LEU A 18 -8.27 -24.85 4.09
N VAL A 19 -7.29 -24.55 4.93
CA VAL A 19 -7.09 -25.23 6.23
C VAL A 19 -8.27 -24.97 7.15
N LEU A 20 -8.71 -23.73 7.31
CA LEU A 20 -9.83 -23.39 8.17
C LEU A 20 -11.17 -23.94 7.64
N ALA A 21 -11.39 -23.87 6.33
CA ALA A 21 -12.59 -24.38 5.70
C ALA A 21 -12.76 -25.92 5.88
N ARG A 22 -11.66 -26.69 5.97
CA ARG A 22 -11.73 -28.13 6.28
C ARG A 22 -12.37 -28.41 7.65
N ASN A 23 -12.17 -27.53 8.61
CA ASN A 23 -12.79 -27.65 9.94
C ASN A 23 -14.29 -27.28 9.91
N LEU A 24 -14.72 -26.37 9.02
CA LEU A 24 -16.12 -26.04 8.79
C LEU A 24 -16.84 -27.11 7.96
N PHE A 25 -16.13 -27.75 7.05
CA PHE A 25 -16.66 -28.72 6.07
C PHE A 25 -15.87 -30.03 6.09
N PRO A 26 -15.94 -30.82 7.18
CA PRO A 26 -15.08 -32.00 7.39
C PRO A 26 -15.32 -33.15 6.41
N ASP A 27 -16.41 -33.12 5.65
CA ASP A 27 -16.75 -34.09 4.62
C ASP A 27 -16.33 -33.67 3.20
N HIS A 28 -15.59 -32.57 3.08
CA HIS A 28 -15.07 -32.05 1.82
C HIS A 28 -13.55 -32.26 1.72
N GLU A 29 -13.08 -32.55 0.49
CA GLU A 29 -11.66 -32.68 0.18
C GLU A 29 -11.08 -31.35 -0.29
N ALA A 30 -10.02 -30.88 0.36
CA ALA A 30 -9.33 -29.67 -0.07
C ALA A 30 -8.42 -29.97 -1.27
N VAL A 31 -8.44 -29.09 -2.27
CA VAL A 31 -7.71 -29.24 -3.53
C VAL A 31 -6.77 -28.04 -3.70
N ARG A 32 -5.47 -28.31 -3.86
CA ARG A 32 -4.46 -27.28 -4.12
C ARG A 32 -4.48 -26.84 -5.59
N SER A 33 -3.97 -25.65 -5.88
CA SER A 33 -3.73 -25.18 -7.25
C SER A 33 -2.47 -25.80 -7.87
N HIS A 34 -2.36 -25.77 -9.20
CA HIS A 34 -1.12 -26.05 -9.93
C HIS A 34 -0.07 -24.94 -9.71
N LEU A 35 -0.53 -23.67 -9.66
CA LEU A 35 0.31 -22.52 -9.40
C LEU A 35 0.25 -22.15 -7.92
N ILE A 36 1.38 -22.23 -7.25
CA ILE A 36 1.50 -21.92 -5.82
C ILE A 36 2.59 -20.87 -5.66
N HIS A 37 2.25 -19.78 -4.97
CA HIS A 37 3.21 -18.74 -4.65
C HIS A 37 4.40 -19.31 -3.85
N PRO A 38 5.65 -18.86 -4.05
CA PRO A 38 6.83 -19.43 -3.39
C PRO A 38 6.72 -19.52 -1.86
N GLN A 39 6.19 -18.50 -1.20
CA GLN A 39 5.99 -18.50 0.25
C GLN A 39 4.95 -19.54 0.70
N ALA A 40 3.83 -19.62 -0.01
CA ALA A 40 2.80 -20.64 0.23
C ALA A 40 3.33 -22.05 0.01
N ARG A 41 4.17 -22.26 -1.01
CA ARG A 41 4.83 -23.54 -1.25
C ARG A 41 5.77 -23.92 -0.11
N LYS A 42 6.55 -22.97 0.43
CA LYS A 42 7.41 -23.20 1.59
C LYS A 42 6.59 -23.63 2.81
N LEU A 43 5.48 -22.93 3.07
CA LEU A 43 4.54 -23.29 4.15
C LEU A 43 3.98 -24.69 3.95
N MET A 44 3.45 -24.97 2.77
CA MET A 44 2.86 -26.28 2.45
C MET A 44 3.86 -27.43 2.57
N SER A 45 5.12 -27.22 2.14
CA SER A 45 6.14 -28.27 2.24
C SER A 45 6.51 -28.59 3.68
N LEU A 46 6.44 -27.64 4.58
CA LEU A 46 6.70 -27.87 6.01
C LEU A 46 5.57 -28.65 6.69
N TYR A 47 4.33 -28.45 6.23
CA TYR A 47 3.14 -29.07 6.81
C TYR A 47 2.53 -30.13 5.85
N GLU A 48 3.31 -30.70 4.92
CA GLU A 48 2.82 -31.61 3.87
C GLU A 48 2.03 -32.79 4.44
N ASP A 49 2.56 -33.44 5.51
CA ASP A 49 1.92 -34.57 6.17
C ASP A 49 0.56 -34.23 6.83
N ARG A 50 0.31 -32.97 7.09
CA ARG A 50 -0.93 -32.48 7.73
C ARG A 50 -1.95 -31.97 6.72
N LEU A 51 -1.45 -31.35 5.64
CA LEU A 51 -2.33 -30.69 4.67
C LEU A 51 -3.04 -31.68 3.76
N ASN A 52 -2.34 -32.69 3.23
CA ASN A 52 -2.91 -33.76 2.37
C ASN A 52 -3.92 -33.25 1.32
N PHE A 53 -3.58 -32.15 0.62
CA PHE A 53 -4.46 -31.57 -0.39
C PHE A 53 -4.40 -32.40 -1.68
N LEU A 54 -5.57 -32.67 -2.27
CA LEU A 54 -5.64 -33.26 -3.60
C LEU A 54 -5.02 -32.32 -4.65
N SER A 55 -4.52 -32.88 -5.73
CA SER A 55 -4.13 -32.12 -6.91
C SER A 55 -5.32 -31.95 -7.87
N PRO A 56 -5.35 -30.93 -8.75
CA PRO A 56 -6.40 -30.78 -9.75
C PRO A 56 -6.51 -31.99 -10.70
N ALA A 57 -5.41 -32.70 -10.94
CA ALA A 57 -5.40 -33.91 -11.75
C ALA A 57 -6.26 -35.04 -11.17
N GLU A 58 -6.38 -35.11 -9.85
CA GLU A 58 -7.20 -36.11 -9.15
C GLU A 58 -8.70 -35.85 -9.27
N LEU A 59 -9.10 -34.65 -9.73
CA LEU A 59 -10.48 -34.31 -10.05
C LEU A 59 -10.92 -34.78 -11.44
N THR A 60 -9.97 -35.22 -12.31
CA THR A 60 -10.24 -35.62 -13.70
C THR A 60 -11.30 -36.72 -13.76
N GLY A 61 -12.39 -36.44 -14.48
CA GLY A 61 -13.50 -37.37 -14.64
C GLY A 61 -14.37 -37.57 -13.38
N LYS A 62 -14.17 -36.81 -12.33
CA LYS A 62 -14.99 -36.86 -11.12
C LYS A 62 -16.23 -35.99 -11.25
N SER A 63 -17.34 -36.44 -10.64
CA SER A 63 -18.54 -35.62 -10.46
C SER A 63 -18.50 -34.92 -9.10
N VAL A 64 -18.62 -33.62 -9.08
CA VAL A 64 -18.60 -32.76 -7.88
C VAL A 64 -20.02 -32.32 -7.56
N GLN A 65 -20.53 -32.78 -6.41
CA GLN A 65 -21.90 -32.45 -5.94
C GLN A 65 -21.92 -31.07 -5.31
N ARG A 66 -20.89 -30.70 -4.54
CA ARG A 66 -20.76 -29.41 -3.86
C ARG A 66 -19.32 -28.96 -3.85
N ALA A 67 -19.11 -27.68 -4.11
CA ALA A 67 -17.83 -27.00 -3.96
C ALA A 67 -17.96 -25.83 -3.00
N VAL A 68 -17.03 -25.76 -2.05
CA VAL A 68 -16.77 -24.56 -1.24
C VAL A 68 -15.57 -23.84 -1.87
N VAL A 69 -15.76 -22.61 -2.26
CA VAL A 69 -14.71 -21.77 -2.84
C VAL A 69 -14.27 -20.77 -1.78
N VAL A 70 -12.97 -20.70 -1.53
CA VAL A 70 -12.38 -19.79 -0.55
C VAL A 70 -11.43 -18.83 -1.24
N ASP A 71 -11.41 -17.57 -0.77
CA ASP A 71 -10.51 -16.52 -1.27
C ASP A 71 -10.59 -16.29 -2.78
N ALA A 72 -11.77 -16.52 -3.34
CA ALA A 72 -12.10 -16.25 -4.73
C ALA A 72 -13.61 -16.24 -4.93
N ARG A 73 -14.13 -15.28 -5.71
CA ARG A 73 -15.56 -15.25 -6.04
C ARG A 73 -15.85 -15.30 -7.54
N SER A 74 -14.83 -15.21 -8.42
CA SER A 74 -15.04 -15.28 -9.87
C SER A 74 -14.70 -16.66 -10.45
N ALA A 75 -15.48 -17.08 -11.46
CA ALA A 75 -15.29 -18.36 -12.12
C ALA A 75 -13.91 -18.49 -12.81
N ASP A 76 -13.36 -17.39 -13.31
CA ASP A 76 -12.05 -17.37 -13.96
C ASP A 76 -10.92 -17.75 -12.99
N ARG A 77 -11.04 -17.37 -11.72
CA ARG A 77 -10.02 -17.68 -10.69
C ARG A 77 -9.99 -19.14 -10.29
N ILE A 78 -11.09 -19.89 -10.51
CA ILE A 78 -11.21 -21.32 -10.21
C ILE A 78 -11.24 -22.21 -11.45
N ALA A 79 -11.04 -21.64 -12.66
CA ALA A 79 -11.21 -22.33 -13.93
C ALA A 79 -10.39 -23.63 -14.05
N GLU A 80 -9.20 -23.70 -13.44
CA GLU A 80 -8.35 -24.89 -13.48
C GLU A 80 -9.00 -26.14 -12.85
N TYR A 81 -9.84 -25.96 -11.85
CA TYR A 81 -10.54 -27.06 -11.18
C TYR A 81 -11.73 -27.56 -12.00
N LEU A 82 -12.30 -26.70 -12.86
CA LEU A 82 -13.49 -26.98 -13.64
C LEU A 82 -13.21 -27.74 -14.93
N GLN A 83 -12.02 -27.58 -15.50
CA GLN A 83 -11.68 -28.01 -16.86
C GLN A 83 -11.80 -29.53 -17.11
N ASN A 84 -11.62 -30.35 -16.08
CA ASN A 84 -11.52 -31.81 -16.21
C ASN A 84 -12.61 -32.57 -15.42
N LEU A 85 -13.64 -31.89 -14.93
CA LEU A 85 -14.75 -32.54 -14.23
C LEU A 85 -15.65 -33.30 -15.19
N ALA A 86 -16.34 -34.34 -14.70
CA ALA A 86 -17.31 -35.12 -15.47
C ALA A 86 -18.59 -34.34 -15.86
N GLY A 87 -18.80 -33.16 -15.26
CA GLY A 87 -19.96 -32.32 -15.52
C GLY A 87 -19.93 -31.06 -14.65
N PRO A 88 -20.98 -30.22 -14.69
CA PRO A 88 -21.05 -29.03 -13.85
C PRO A 88 -21.09 -29.40 -12.36
N ILE A 89 -20.64 -28.45 -11.52
CA ILE A 89 -20.76 -28.57 -10.06
C ILE A 89 -22.24 -28.38 -9.67
N GLY A 90 -22.72 -29.18 -8.72
CA GLY A 90 -24.12 -29.12 -8.29
C GLY A 90 -24.42 -27.86 -7.48
N GLU A 91 -23.75 -27.70 -6.35
CA GLU A 91 -23.90 -26.54 -5.46
C GLU A 91 -22.55 -25.84 -5.29
N VAL A 92 -22.55 -24.51 -5.27
CA VAL A 92 -21.35 -23.70 -5.02
C VAL A 92 -21.62 -22.73 -3.90
N GLU A 93 -20.73 -22.74 -2.92
CA GLU A 93 -20.73 -21.81 -1.79
C GLU A 93 -19.37 -21.09 -1.76
N VAL A 94 -19.39 -19.78 -1.60
CA VAL A 94 -18.20 -18.91 -1.70
C VAL A 94 -17.98 -18.20 -0.38
N TYR A 95 -16.77 -18.27 0.16
CA TYR A 95 -16.27 -17.45 1.25
C TYR A 95 -15.17 -16.56 0.74
N ASP A 96 -15.41 -15.25 0.72
CA ASP A 96 -14.48 -14.31 0.11
C ASP A 96 -14.54 -12.94 0.79
N HIS A 97 -13.40 -12.26 0.84
CA HIS A 97 -13.26 -10.91 1.41
C HIS A 97 -13.09 -9.82 0.35
N HIS A 98 -12.94 -10.20 -0.91
CA HIS A 98 -12.77 -9.26 -2.01
C HIS A 98 -14.07 -8.50 -2.32
N PRO A 99 -13.99 -7.24 -2.78
CA PRO A 99 -15.15 -6.47 -3.19
C PRO A 99 -15.87 -7.11 -4.39
N ASP A 100 -17.17 -6.90 -4.47
CA ASP A 100 -17.98 -7.33 -5.62
C ASP A 100 -17.60 -6.54 -6.87
N VAL A 101 -17.13 -7.25 -7.89
CA VAL A 101 -16.78 -6.68 -9.20
C VAL A 101 -17.76 -7.11 -10.31
N GLY A 102 -18.92 -7.67 -9.94
CA GLY A 102 -19.95 -8.09 -10.91
C GLY A 102 -19.58 -9.32 -11.74
N ARG A 103 -18.64 -10.15 -11.27
CA ARG A 103 -18.18 -11.39 -11.94
C ARG A 103 -18.28 -12.62 -11.06
N ASP A 104 -19.21 -12.64 -10.13
CA ASP A 104 -19.44 -13.76 -9.22
C ASP A 104 -19.74 -15.06 -9.97
N ILE A 105 -19.42 -16.18 -9.33
CA ILE A 105 -19.72 -17.51 -9.86
C ILE A 105 -21.25 -17.63 -9.97
N PRO A 106 -21.81 -17.88 -11.18
CA PRO A 106 -23.25 -17.93 -11.37
C PRO A 106 -23.93 -18.98 -10.48
N GLY A 107 -24.94 -18.55 -9.74
CA GLY A 107 -25.73 -19.44 -8.86
C GLY A 107 -25.05 -19.83 -7.56
N ALA A 108 -23.89 -19.25 -7.23
CA ALA A 108 -23.22 -19.48 -5.95
C ALA A 108 -23.91 -18.73 -4.80
N VAL A 109 -23.88 -19.33 -3.61
CA VAL A 109 -24.18 -18.63 -2.35
C VAL A 109 -22.91 -17.97 -1.87
N VAL A 110 -22.89 -16.64 -1.78
CA VAL A 110 -21.69 -15.87 -1.42
C VAL A 110 -21.77 -15.35 0.01
N HIS A 111 -20.79 -15.71 0.81
CA HIS A 111 -20.53 -15.20 2.16
C HIS A 111 -19.38 -14.19 2.05
N ALA A 112 -19.71 -12.93 1.77
CA ALA A 112 -18.74 -11.85 1.71
C ALA A 112 -18.50 -11.26 3.10
N ALA A 113 -17.25 -11.19 3.53
CA ALA A 113 -16.88 -10.62 4.81
C ALA A 113 -15.96 -9.41 4.61
N PRO A 114 -16.23 -8.26 5.22
CA PRO A 114 -15.38 -7.07 5.13
C PRO A 114 -14.18 -7.21 6.08
N CYS A 115 -13.27 -8.12 5.74
CA CYS A 115 -12.01 -8.38 6.47
C CYS A 115 -10.82 -8.09 5.55
N GLY A 116 -9.66 -7.87 6.15
CA GLY A 116 -8.41 -7.71 5.44
C GLY A 116 -7.86 -9.01 4.84
N ALA A 117 -8.30 -10.17 5.36
CA ALA A 117 -7.95 -11.51 4.89
C ALA A 117 -9.16 -12.44 4.94
N ASN A 118 -9.28 -13.36 4.00
CA ASN A 118 -10.36 -14.35 4.01
C ASN A 118 -10.23 -15.34 5.19
N ALA A 119 -9.01 -15.68 5.57
CA ALA A 119 -8.73 -16.48 6.77
C ALA A 119 -9.28 -15.84 8.05
N SER A 120 -9.36 -14.50 8.13
CA SER A 120 -9.98 -13.81 9.26
C SER A 120 -11.46 -14.15 9.38
N ALA A 121 -12.19 -14.09 8.27
CA ALA A 121 -13.62 -14.42 8.24
C ALA A 121 -13.89 -15.87 8.66
N LEU A 122 -13.13 -16.82 8.11
CA LEU A 122 -13.27 -18.24 8.43
C LEU A 122 -12.88 -18.56 9.88
N ALA A 123 -11.86 -17.89 10.43
CA ALA A 123 -11.46 -18.04 11.83
C ALA A 123 -12.58 -17.56 12.78
N LEU A 124 -13.22 -16.44 12.47
CA LEU A 124 -14.36 -15.94 13.27
C LEU A 124 -15.58 -16.84 13.16
N GLU A 125 -15.87 -17.38 11.99
CA GLU A 125 -16.93 -18.36 11.78
C GLU A 125 -16.72 -19.63 12.65
N LEU A 126 -15.47 -20.15 12.71
CA LEU A 126 -15.11 -21.27 13.57
C LEU A 126 -15.29 -20.91 15.06
N ALA A 127 -14.87 -19.71 15.46
CA ALA A 127 -15.02 -19.21 16.82
C ALA A 127 -16.50 -19.11 17.22
N GLU A 128 -17.35 -18.58 16.35
CA GLU A 128 -18.80 -18.45 16.59
C GLU A 128 -19.50 -19.82 16.70
N ARG A 129 -19.05 -20.79 15.92
CA ARG A 129 -19.55 -22.17 15.98
C ARG A 129 -18.96 -22.99 17.14
N GLY A 130 -17.99 -22.43 17.88
CA GLY A 130 -17.32 -23.14 18.98
C GLY A 130 -16.46 -24.30 18.51
N ILE A 131 -15.95 -24.27 17.28
CA ILE A 131 -15.08 -25.30 16.70
C ILE A 131 -13.62 -24.93 17.02
N SER A 132 -12.94 -25.79 17.78
CA SER A 132 -11.50 -25.65 18.07
C SER A 132 -10.67 -26.21 16.93
N ILE A 133 -9.49 -25.66 16.74
CA ILE A 133 -8.49 -26.08 15.75
C ILE A 133 -7.16 -26.40 16.42
N THR A 134 -6.25 -27.08 15.73
CA THR A 134 -4.92 -27.40 16.26
C THR A 134 -4.01 -26.16 16.26
N GLU A 135 -2.94 -26.21 17.04
CA GLU A 135 -1.91 -25.15 17.10
C GLU A 135 -1.27 -24.90 15.73
N GLU A 136 -1.07 -25.98 14.95
CA GLU A 136 -0.53 -25.88 13.58
C GLU A 136 -1.50 -25.18 12.64
N GLU A 137 -2.79 -25.56 12.65
CA GLU A 137 -3.82 -24.92 11.84
C GLU A 137 -4.00 -23.45 12.22
N ALA A 138 -3.97 -23.13 13.51
CA ALA A 138 -4.02 -21.76 14.01
C ALA A 138 -2.80 -20.94 13.54
N THR A 139 -1.61 -21.56 13.53
CA THR A 139 -0.39 -20.92 13.04
C THR A 139 -0.46 -20.66 11.54
N ILE A 140 -0.89 -21.64 10.74
CA ILE A 140 -1.08 -21.48 9.28
C ILE A 140 -2.10 -20.38 8.99
N ALA A 141 -3.23 -20.36 9.71
CA ALA A 141 -4.26 -19.34 9.56
C ALA A 141 -3.72 -17.94 9.86
N LEU A 142 -2.95 -17.81 10.95
CA LEU A 142 -2.35 -16.53 11.33
C LEU A 142 -1.30 -16.05 10.31
N VAL A 143 -0.53 -16.96 9.68
CA VAL A 143 0.38 -16.62 8.57
C VAL A 143 -0.39 -16.00 7.39
N GLY A 144 -1.54 -16.57 7.01
CA GLY A 144 -2.41 -16.04 5.95
C GLY A 144 -2.87 -14.61 6.28
N ILE A 145 -3.42 -14.41 7.48
CA ILE A 145 -3.88 -13.08 7.93
C ILE A 145 -2.75 -12.05 7.89
N TYR A 146 -1.58 -12.36 8.45
CA TYR A 146 -0.45 -11.44 8.43
C TYR A 146 0.01 -11.09 7.01
N ALA A 147 0.02 -12.08 6.10
CA ALA A 147 0.46 -11.88 4.73
C ALA A 147 -0.49 -10.94 3.96
N ASP A 148 -1.80 -11.18 4.03
CA ASP A 148 -2.79 -10.43 3.23
C ASP A 148 -3.12 -9.06 3.81
N THR A 149 -2.98 -8.92 5.13
CA THR A 149 -3.14 -7.64 5.84
C THR A 149 -1.86 -6.79 5.86
N GLY A 150 -0.76 -7.26 5.27
CA GLY A 150 0.54 -6.58 5.33
C GLY A 150 0.97 -6.32 6.78
N ASN A 151 0.96 -7.33 7.63
CA ASN A 151 1.22 -7.21 9.06
C ASN A 151 0.24 -6.26 9.78
N PHE A 152 -1.03 -6.26 9.38
CA PHE A 152 -2.10 -5.35 9.86
C PHE A 152 -1.87 -3.87 9.53
N LEU A 153 -1.12 -3.57 8.46
CA LEU A 153 -0.79 -2.20 8.05
C LEU A 153 -1.50 -1.77 6.76
N HIS A 154 -2.12 -2.70 6.02
CA HIS A 154 -2.87 -2.39 4.82
C HIS A 154 -4.18 -1.64 5.13
N GLU A 155 -4.67 -0.85 4.16
CA GLU A 155 -5.87 -0.02 4.33
C GLU A 155 -7.18 -0.82 4.49
N ASN A 156 -7.21 -2.06 3.97
CA ASN A 156 -8.34 -2.98 4.06
C ASN A 156 -8.48 -3.67 5.43
N VAL A 157 -7.53 -3.48 6.35
CA VAL A 157 -7.54 -4.09 7.68
C VAL A 157 -8.69 -3.55 8.51
N THR A 158 -9.40 -4.45 9.16
CA THR A 158 -10.56 -4.15 10.01
C THR A 158 -10.36 -4.64 11.44
N GLN A 159 -11.27 -4.27 12.33
CA GLN A 159 -11.30 -4.79 13.69
C GLN A 159 -11.43 -6.33 13.72
N GLU A 160 -12.11 -6.91 12.74
CA GLU A 160 -12.35 -8.35 12.67
C GLU A 160 -11.04 -9.14 12.45
N ASP A 161 -10.08 -8.59 11.73
CA ASP A 161 -8.77 -9.22 11.54
C ASP A 161 -8.01 -9.34 12.88
N PHE A 162 -8.07 -8.31 13.72
CA PHE A 162 -7.47 -8.36 15.07
C PHE A 162 -8.20 -9.33 15.99
N ARG A 163 -9.54 -9.43 15.89
CA ARG A 163 -10.33 -10.42 16.64
C ARG A 163 -9.98 -11.84 16.22
N ALA A 164 -9.88 -12.10 14.92
CA ALA A 164 -9.46 -13.39 14.36
C ALA A 164 -8.07 -13.77 14.85
N ALA A 165 -7.10 -12.84 14.75
CA ALA A 165 -5.74 -13.08 15.22
C ALA A 165 -5.69 -13.36 16.73
N SER A 166 -6.45 -12.63 17.53
CA SER A 166 -6.56 -12.86 18.98
C SER A 166 -7.09 -14.26 19.29
N TRP A 167 -8.13 -14.70 18.58
CA TRP A 167 -8.69 -16.03 18.73
C TRP A 167 -7.69 -17.11 18.30
N LEU A 168 -7.00 -16.94 17.17
CA LEU A 168 -5.98 -17.89 16.70
C LEU A 168 -4.81 -18.03 17.69
N ILE A 169 -4.38 -16.93 18.32
CA ILE A 169 -3.38 -16.97 19.39
C ILE A 169 -3.90 -17.79 20.60
N ALA A 170 -5.19 -17.63 20.95
CA ALA A 170 -5.81 -18.41 21.99
C ALA A 170 -5.94 -19.91 21.64
N GLN A 171 -5.98 -20.28 20.35
CA GLN A 171 -5.89 -21.65 19.85
C GLN A 171 -4.44 -22.18 19.82
N GLY A 172 -3.44 -21.39 20.19
CA GLY A 172 -2.04 -21.79 20.28
C GLY A 172 -1.17 -21.40 19.07
N ALA A 173 -1.61 -20.48 18.21
CA ALA A 173 -0.81 -20.01 17.09
C ALA A 173 0.55 -19.46 17.53
N SER A 174 1.63 -19.86 16.85
CA SER A 174 3.00 -19.49 17.15
C SER A 174 3.48 -18.27 16.35
N LEU A 175 3.53 -17.10 16.98
CA LEU A 175 4.08 -15.87 16.37
C LEU A 175 5.54 -16.01 15.89
N PRO A 176 6.45 -16.72 16.58
CA PRO A 176 7.79 -16.97 16.06
C PRO A 176 7.79 -17.71 14.73
N LEU A 177 6.92 -18.72 14.56
CA LEU A 177 6.77 -19.43 13.28
C LEU A 177 6.13 -18.55 12.20
N VAL A 178 5.12 -17.74 12.55
CA VAL A 178 4.53 -16.77 11.62
C VAL A 178 5.62 -15.88 11.00
N LYS A 179 6.53 -15.35 11.82
CA LYS A 179 7.65 -14.50 11.37
C LYS A 179 8.53 -15.20 10.32
N GLU A 180 8.81 -16.51 10.48
CA GLU A 180 9.66 -17.28 9.55
C GLU A 180 9.08 -17.39 8.13
N PHE A 181 7.74 -17.32 7.98
CA PHE A 181 7.06 -17.38 6.69
C PHE A 181 6.88 -16.00 6.05
N LEU A 182 6.97 -14.93 6.84
CA LEU A 182 6.80 -13.55 6.38
C LEU A 182 8.11 -12.88 5.95
N VAL A 183 9.20 -13.64 5.86
CA VAL A 183 10.47 -13.10 5.36
C VAL A 183 10.30 -12.72 3.89
N PRO A 184 10.47 -11.43 3.53
CA PRO A 184 10.17 -10.95 2.18
C PRO A 184 11.00 -11.61 1.09
N LEU A 185 12.30 -11.88 1.36
CA LEU A 185 13.24 -12.51 0.44
C LEU A 185 13.63 -13.89 0.98
N ALA A 186 12.84 -14.90 0.60
CA ALA A 186 12.99 -16.26 1.13
C ALA A 186 14.13 -17.07 0.47
N GLU A 187 14.56 -16.68 -0.73
CA GLU A 187 15.55 -17.39 -1.53
C GLU A 187 16.88 -16.62 -1.63
N GLN A 188 18.01 -17.32 -1.60
CA GLN A 188 19.34 -16.70 -1.66
C GLN A 188 19.55 -15.85 -2.93
N ASN A 189 19.02 -16.29 -4.07
CA ASN A 189 19.07 -15.54 -5.32
C ASN A 189 18.29 -14.22 -5.26
N GLN A 190 17.18 -14.17 -4.51
CA GLN A 190 16.42 -12.91 -4.30
C GLN A 190 17.24 -11.90 -3.48
N VAL A 191 17.99 -12.38 -2.47
CA VAL A 191 18.89 -11.51 -1.69
C VAL A 191 20.00 -10.94 -2.57
N VAL A 192 20.60 -11.76 -3.44
CA VAL A 192 21.60 -11.29 -4.41
C VAL A 192 21.02 -10.23 -5.33
N LEU A 193 19.86 -10.52 -5.92
CA LEU A 193 19.15 -9.58 -6.81
C LEU A 193 18.75 -8.28 -6.09
N PHE A 194 18.34 -8.36 -4.83
CA PHE A 194 18.04 -7.17 -4.02
C PHE A 194 19.25 -6.24 -3.94
N HIS A 195 20.44 -6.76 -3.65
CA HIS A 195 21.67 -5.98 -3.60
C HIS A 195 22.06 -5.44 -4.98
N GLU A 196 21.86 -6.21 -6.06
CA GLU A 196 22.12 -5.75 -7.42
C GLU A 196 21.19 -4.62 -7.85
N VAL A 197 19.89 -4.71 -7.51
CA VAL A 197 18.90 -3.66 -7.76
C VAL A 197 19.29 -2.39 -7.02
N LEU A 198 19.57 -2.48 -5.70
CA LEU A 198 20.03 -1.34 -4.91
C LEU A 198 21.27 -0.67 -5.47
N ALA A 199 22.27 -1.46 -5.89
CA ALA A 199 23.53 -0.94 -6.43
C ALA A 199 23.36 -0.21 -7.79
N LYS A 200 22.29 -0.54 -8.54
CA LYS A 200 22.00 0.06 -9.86
C LYS A 200 20.77 0.97 -9.84
N LEU A 201 20.34 1.35 -8.65
CA LEU A 201 19.19 2.22 -8.50
C LEU A 201 19.54 3.66 -8.92
N GLU A 202 18.79 4.19 -9.86
CA GLU A 202 18.91 5.55 -10.35
C GLU A 202 17.74 6.40 -9.86
N THR A 203 17.97 7.68 -9.59
CA THR A 203 16.94 8.65 -9.25
C THR A 203 16.61 9.48 -10.46
N MET A 204 15.34 9.59 -10.78
CA MET A 204 14.81 10.50 -11.81
C MET A 204 13.81 11.45 -11.19
N GLU A 205 13.78 12.67 -11.69
CA GLU A 205 12.80 13.66 -11.29
C GLU A 205 11.98 14.09 -12.51
N VAL A 206 10.68 13.88 -12.47
CA VAL A 206 9.78 14.11 -13.59
C VAL A 206 8.53 14.83 -13.09
N ARG A 207 8.31 16.05 -13.57
CA ARG A 207 7.16 16.90 -13.19
C ARG A 207 6.97 17.07 -11.67
N GLY A 208 8.08 17.08 -10.90
CA GLY A 208 8.09 17.19 -9.44
C GLY A 208 7.93 15.86 -8.70
N HIS A 209 7.68 14.75 -9.40
CA HIS A 209 7.71 13.40 -8.82
C HIS A 209 9.12 12.84 -8.82
N ARG A 210 9.53 12.19 -7.72
CA ARG A 210 10.81 11.51 -7.62
C ARG A 210 10.63 10.03 -7.84
N PHE A 211 11.20 9.51 -8.95
CA PHE A 211 11.20 8.10 -9.29
C PHE A 211 12.50 7.44 -8.91
N ARG A 212 12.41 6.17 -8.54
CA ARG A 212 13.53 5.25 -8.54
C ARG A 212 13.39 4.32 -9.74
N THR A 213 14.48 4.11 -10.47
CA THR A 213 14.51 3.15 -11.58
C THR A 213 15.73 2.27 -11.49
N CYS A 214 15.58 1.03 -11.95
CA CYS A 214 16.68 0.08 -12.04
C CYS A 214 16.56 -0.70 -13.34
N TYR A 215 17.67 -0.89 -14.06
CA TYR A 215 17.76 -1.76 -15.25
C TYR A 215 18.76 -2.86 -15.01
N LEU A 216 18.31 -4.12 -15.14
CA LEU A 216 19.15 -5.31 -15.04
C LEU A 216 18.98 -6.19 -16.27
N GLU A 217 20.09 -6.74 -16.77
CA GLU A 217 20.10 -7.83 -17.75
C GLU A 217 20.30 -9.15 -17.02
N LEU A 218 19.35 -10.07 -17.18
CA LEU A 218 19.35 -11.37 -16.51
C LEU A 218 19.43 -12.46 -17.57
N GLU A 219 20.38 -13.39 -17.42
CA GLU A 219 20.57 -14.49 -18.37
C GLU A 219 19.50 -15.56 -18.24
N GLU A 220 19.01 -15.80 -17.04
CA GLU A 220 18.03 -16.81 -16.70
C GLU A 220 16.79 -16.20 -16.03
N ASP A 221 15.67 -16.94 -16.08
CA ASP A 221 14.46 -16.55 -15.37
C ASP A 221 14.69 -16.59 -13.86
N SER A 222 14.62 -15.42 -13.25
CA SER A 222 14.65 -15.29 -11.80
C SER A 222 13.23 -15.17 -11.28
N ARG A 223 12.88 -16.08 -10.37
CA ARG A 223 11.58 -16.02 -9.68
C ARG A 223 11.59 -14.97 -8.57
N GLY A 224 10.41 -14.42 -8.28
CA GLY A 224 10.26 -13.50 -7.14
C GLY A 224 10.80 -12.09 -7.37
N LEU A 225 11.03 -11.65 -8.61
CA LEU A 225 11.44 -10.27 -8.92
C LEU A 225 10.47 -9.22 -8.38
N GLY A 226 9.17 -9.56 -8.31
CA GLY A 226 8.16 -8.71 -7.68
C GLY A 226 8.44 -8.46 -6.19
N ALA A 227 8.82 -9.50 -5.44
CA ALA A 227 9.19 -9.38 -4.04
C ALA A 227 10.50 -8.59 -3.83
N VAL A 228 11.46 -8.75 -4.74
CA VAL A 228 12.70 -7.96 -4.71
C VAL A 228 12.40 -6.47 -4.91
N VAL A 229 11.57 -6.13 -5.90
CA VAL A 229 11.19 -4.74 -6.17
C VAL A 229 10.38 -4.16 -5.00
N GLU A 230 9.48 -4.95 -4.40
CA GLU A 230 8.73 -4.56 -3.20
C GLU A 230 9.69 -4.19 -2.05
N GLN A 231 10.62 -5.08 -1.74
CA GLN A 231 11.56 -4.85 -0.65
C GLN A 231 12.48 -3.64 -0.89
N VAL A 232 12.91 -3.41 -2.15
CA VAL A 232 13.67 -2.20 -2.50
C VAL A 232 12.80 -0.94 -2.34
N PHE A 233 11.54 -1.02 -2.76
CA PHE A 233 10.59 0.08 -2.64
C PHE A 233 10.36 0.49 -1.18
N GLU A 234 10.21 -0.47 -0.29
CA GLU A 234 10.06 -0.23 1.16
C GLU A 234 11.32 0.37 1.78
N VAL A 235 12.50 -0.20 1.49
CA VAL A 235 13.78 0.25 2.08
C VAL A 235 14.15 1.66 1.61
N GLU A 236 13.91 1.97 0.33
CA GLU A 236 14.21 3.27 -0.25
C GLU A 236 13.14 4.34 0.03
N HIS A 237 12.02 3.96 0.66
CA HIS A 237 10.87 4.85 0.87
C HIS A 237 10.51 5.62 -0.41
N ALA A 238 10.51 4.91 -1.54
CA ALA A 238 10.31 5.52 -2.84
C ALA A 238 8.85 5.94 -3.04
N GLU A 239 8.60 7.06 -3.72
CA GLU A 239 7.27 7.45 -4.18
C GLU A 239 6.80 6.53 -5.30
N LEU A 240 7.71 6.22 -6.24
CA LEU A 240 7.49 5.35 -7.38
C LEU A 240 8.81 4.64 -7.74
N LEU A 241 8.74 3.33 -7.95
CA LEU A 241 9.87 2.50 -8.35
C LEU A 241 9.50 1.67 -9.58
N PHE A 242 10.37 1.73 -10.61
CA PHE A 242 10.33 0.84 -11.76
C PHE A 242 11.56 -0.07 -11.79
N GLY A 243 11.34 -1.37 -11.70
CA GLY A 243 12.35 -2.39 -12.01
C GLY A 243 12.20 -2.87 -13.45
N PHE A 244 13.23 -2.71 -14.27
CA PHE A 244 13.30 -3.17 -15.66
C PHE A 244 14.25 -4.36 -15.73
N PHE A 245 13.73 -5.55 -16.01
CA PHE A 245 14.49 -6.79 -16.08
C PHE A 245 14.49 -7.32 -17.51
N PHE A 246 15.59 -7.20 -18.21
CA PHE A 246 15.73 -7.65 -19.58
C PHE A 246 16.33 -9.07 -19.63
N PHE A 247 15.70 -9.95 -20.39
CA PHE A 247 16.11 -11.32 -20.64
C PHE A 247 16.55 -11.46 -22.10
N PRO A 248 17.85 -11.26 -22.43
CA PRO A 248 18.33 -11.27 -23.82
C PRO A 248 18.01 -12.56 -24.56
N ARG A 249 18.23 -13.72 -23.92
CA ARG A 249 17.97 -15.05 -24.51
C ARG A 249 16.51 -15.28 -24.87
N LYS A 250 15.57 -14.58 -24.24
CA LYS A 250 14.12 -14.69 -24.45
C LYS A 250 13.54 -13.50 -25.22
N SER A 251 14.39 -12.54 -25.59
CA SER A 251 13.95 -11.28 -26.21
C SER A 251 12.74 -10.68 -25.47
N ARG A 252 12.87 -10.52 -24.15
CA ARG A 252 11.78 -10.12 -23.26
C ARG A 252 12.25 -9.11 -22.22
N LEU A 253 11.46 -8.06 -22.03
CA LEU A 253 11.58 -7.12 -20.92
C LEU A 253 10.40 -7.33 -19.95
N LEU A 254 10.69 -7.60 -18.69
CA LEU A 254 9.75 -7.58 -17.59
C LEU A 254 9.87 -6.22 -16.88
N VAL A 255 8.76 -5.51 -16.79
CA VAL A 255 8.61 -4.28 -15.99
C VAL A 255 7.84 -4.63 -14.74
N VAL A 256 8.40 -4.29 -13.58
CA VAL A 256 7.73 -4.42 -12.28
C VAL A 256 7.75 -3.06 -11.63
N ALA A 257 6.59 -2.56 -11.22
CA ALA A 257 6.50 -1.23 -10.63
C ALA A 257 5.75 -1.24 -9.30
N ARG A 258 6.14 -0.32 -8.41
CA ARG A 258 5.52 -0.05 -7.11
C ARG A 258 5.30 1.44 -6.95
N ASN A 259 4.19 1.81 -6.33
CA ASN A 259 3.74 3.20 -6.24
C ASN A 259 3.05 3.47 -4.90
N ALA A 260 3.53 4.48 -4.18
CA ALA A 260 2.90 5.00 -2.95
C ALA A 260 1.99 6.21 -3.22
N ASN A 261 2.12 6.85 -4.41
CA ASN A 261 1.39 8.06 -4.72
C ASN A 261 0.02 7.73 -5.35
N PRO A 262 -1.11 8.05 -4.69
CA PRO A 262 -2.45 7.74 -5.19
C PRO A 262 -2.81 8.49 -6.49
N ASP A 263 -2.13 9.59 -6.79
CA ASP A 263 -2.39 10.40 -7.99
C ASP A 263 -1.76 9.81 -9.25
N ILE A 264 -0.93 8.76 -9.12
CA ILE A 264 -0.29 8.05 -10.24
C ILE A 264 -1.09 6.81 -10.60
N PRO A 265 -1.74 6.74 -11.77
CA PRO A 265 -2.53 5.58 -12.20
C PRO A 265 -1.61 4.48 -12.76
N LEU A 266 -0.88 3.77 -11.89
CA LEU A 266 0.11 2.78 -12.30
C LEU A 266 -0.50 1.59 -13.06
N ASP A 267 -1.70 1.18 -12.69
CA ASP A 267 -2.49 0.15 -13.35
C ASP A 267 -2.81 0.51 -14.81
N GLU A 268 -3.26 1.75 -15.05
CA GLU A 268 -3.53 2.26 -16.40
C GLU A 268 -2.23 2.34 -17.22
N LEU A 269 -1.17 2.91 -16.62
CA LEU A 269 0.14 3.05 -17.27
C LEU A 269 0.71 1.72 -17.76
N LEU A 270 0.61 0.65 -16.96
CA LEU A 270 1.14 -0.65 -17.35
C LEU A 270 0.14 -1.48 -18.18
N SER A 271 -1.16 -1.23 -18.05
CA SER A 271 -2.17 -1.84 -18.93
C SER A 271 -1.98 -1.44 -20.39
N ASP A 272 -1.67 -0.17 -20.67
CA ASP A 272 -1.36 0.33 -22.00
C ASP A 272 -0.10 -0.31 -22.61
N LEU A 273 0.79 -0.85 -21.76
CA LEU A 273 1.97 -1.62 -22.16
C LEU A 273 1.71 -3.13 -22.27
N GLY A 274 0.43 -3.55 -22.22
CA GLY A 274 0.03 -4.96 -22.25
C GLY A 274 0.25 -5.70 -20.93
N GLY A 275 0.36 -4.97 -19.84
CA GLY A 275 0.49 -5.49 -18.48
C GLY A 275 -0.82 -5.44 -17.69
N GLY A 276 -0.70 -5.40 -16.37
CA GLY A 276 -1.82 -5.29 -15.45
C GLY A 276 -1.36 -5.22 -14.00
N GLY A 277 -2.32 -5.08 -13.11
CA GLY A 277 -2.11 -4.96 -11.66
C GLY A 277 -3.07 -3.96 -11.04
N HIS A 278 -2.62 -3.32 -9.98
CA HIS A 278 -3.34 -2.31 -9.22
C HIS A 278 -2.55 -1.00 -9.18
N ARG A 279 -3.16 0.09 -8.74
CA ARG A 279 -2.52 1.41 -8.64
C ARG A 279 -1.21 1.41 -7.84
N GLN A 280 -1.08 0.52 -6.86
CA GLN A 280 0.11 0.42 -5.99
C GLN A 280 1.16 -0.57 -6.51
N ALA A 281 0.75 -1.58 -7.28
CA ALA A 281 1.62 -2.64 -7.76
C ALA A 281 1.14 -3.17 -9.12
N ALA A 282 1.96 -3.01 -10.14
CA ALA A 282 1.64 -3.48 -11.48
C ALA A 282 2.89 -4.02 -12.20
N SER A 283 2.67 -4.84 -13.23
CA SER A 283 3.74 -5.40 -14.03
C SER A 283 3.33 -5.56 -15.49
N ALA A 284 4.31 -5.51 -16.39
CA ALA A 284 4.12 -5.77 -17.81
C ALA A 284 5.26 -6.64 -18.35
N THR A 285 4.94 -7.52 -19.29
CA THR A 285 5.93 -8.34 -19.99
C THR A 285 5.88 -8.02 -21.48
N ILE A 286 6.97 -7.47 -22.00
CA ILE A 286 7.03 -6.93 -23.35
C ILE A 286 8.06 -7.72 -24.16
N LYS A 287 7.70 -8.20 -25.35
CA LYS A 287 8.64 -8.82 -26.29
C LYS A 287 9.48 -7.75 -26.97
N THR A 288 10.80 -7.83 -26.81
CA THR A 288 11.76 -6.90 -27.44
C THR A 288 13.12 -7.52 -27.54
N ALA A 289 13.88 -7.17 -28.60
CA ALA A 289 15.29 -7.49 -28.73
C ALA A 289 16.19 -6.40 -28.11
N GLU A 290 15.65 -5.20 -27.87
CA GLU A 290 16.40 -4.02 -27.43
C GLU A 290 15.83 -3.46 -26.11
N GLY A 291 16.25 -4.05 -24.98
CA GLY A 291 15.72 -3.71 -23.66
C GLY A 291 15.90 -2.22 -23.30
N ARG A 292 17.13 -1.67 -23.47
CA ARG A 292 17.44 -0.27 -23.08
C ARG A 292 16.68 0.77 -23.89
N SER A 293 16.56 0.56 -25.21
CA SER A 293 15.80 1.46 -26.09
C SER A 293 14.32 1.52 -25.70
N LEU A 294 13.75 0.36 -25.38
CA LEU A 294 12.36 0.27 -24.93
C LEU A 294 12.14 0.96 -23.57
N VAL A 295 13.07 0.80 -22.62
CA VAL A 295 12.99 1.48 -21.31
C VAL A 295 12.94 3.00 -21.48
N ALA A 296 13.79 3.58 -22.33
CA ALA A 296 13.75 5.01 -22.62
C ALA A 296 12.37 5.45 -23.18
N GLY A 297 11.78 4.64 -24.05
CA GLY A 297 10.43 4.86 -24.59
C GLY A 297 9.35 4.79 -23.52
N ILE A 298 9.42 3.81 -22.60
CA ILE A 298 8.49 3.66 -21.48
C ILE A 298 8.60 4.87 -20.53
N LEU A 299 9.79 5.28 -20.15
CA LEU A 299 9.99 6.44 -19.28
C LEU A 299 9.47 7.73 -19.91
N ALA A 300 9.70 7.93 -21.20
CA ALA A 300 9.16 9.08 -21.93
C ALA A 300 7.60 9.02 -22.02
N TYR A 301 7.01 7.83 -22.10
CA TYR A 301 5.57 7.64 -22.04
C TYR A 301 5.03 8.00 -20.66
N VAL A 302 5.66 7.48 -19.60
CA VAL A 302 5.30 7.79 -18.20
C VAL A 302 5.35 9.30 -17.95
N GLU A 303 6.41 9.99 -18.42
CA GLU A 303 6.53 11.45 -18.31
C GLU A 303 5.36 12.20 -18.93
N ARG A 304 4.86 11.76 -20.09
CA ARG A 304 3.72 12.40 -20.77
C ARG A 304 2.41 12.19 -20.02
N MET A 305 2.21 11.03 -19.42
CA MET A 305 0.97 10.66 -18.74
C MET A 305 0.86 11.24 -17.33
N LEU A 306 1.99 11.53 -16.68
CA LEU A 306 1.99 12.05 -15.32
C LEU A 306 1.46 13.49 -15.26
N ARG A 307 0.59 13.73 -14.28
CA ARG A 307 0.23 15.09 -13.87
C ARG A 307 1.39 15.70 -13.07
N PRO A 308 1.55 17.04 -13.08
CA PRO A 308 2.51 17.68 -12.18
C PRO A 308 2.22 17.34 -10.72
N ALA A 309 3.27 17.15 -9.93
CA ALA A 309 3.13 16.93 -8.50
C ALA A 309 2.50 18.16 -7.82
N ALA A 310 1.69 17.93 -6.80
CA ALA A 310 1.15 18.99 -5.98
C ALA A 310 2.27 19.79 -5.31
N CYS A 311 2.10 21.09 -5.16
CA CYS A 311 3.11 22.00 -4.67
C CYS A 311 2.54 23.01 -3.65
N ALA A 312 3.39 23.87 -3.09
CA ALA A 312 3.02 24.82 -2.03
C ALA A 312 1.78 25.65 -2.37
N ARG A 313 1.62 26.09 -3.62
CA ARG A 313 0.46 26.88 -4.06
C ARG A 313 -0.88 26.16 -3.90
N ASP A 314 -0.88 24.83 -3.87
CA ASP A 314 -2.06 23.98 -3.78
C ASP A 314 -2.49 23.76 -2.31
N LEU A 315 -1.57 24.00 -1.36
CA LEU A 315 -1.78 23.81 0.06
C LEU A 315 -1.78 25.10 0.88
N MET A 316 -1.05 26.13 0.41
CA MET A 316 -0.78 27.31 1.22
C MET A 316 -2.05 28.10 1.54
N THR A 317 -2.08 28.72 2.72
CA THR A 317 -2.97 29.84 2.99
C THR A 317 -2.39 31.07 2.31
N SER A 318 -3.12 31.59 1.30
CA SER A 318 -2.76 32.84 0.62
C SER A 318 -3.06 34.03 1.54
N ASP A 319 -2.29 35.13 1.39
CA ASP A 319 -2.43 36.34 2.22
C ASP A 319 -2.45 36.02 3.72
N PRO A 320 -1.40 35.41 4.27
CA PRO A 320 -1.38 34.98 5.65
C PRO A 320 -1.39 36.15 6.61
N LEU A 321 -1.92 35.91 7.82
CA LEU A 321 -1.74 36.86 8.92
C LEU A 321 -0.25 37.18 9.09
N THR A 322 0.11 38.46 9.12
CA THR A 322 1.47 38.93 9.37
C THR A 322 1.56 39.77 10.63
N ILE A 323 2.72 39.72 11.28
CA ILE A 323 2.97 40.51 12.50
C ILE A 323 4.04 41.55 12.19
N PRO A 324 3.82 42.84 12.48
CA PRO A 324 4.85 43.86 12.35
C PRO A 324 6.05 43.57 13.27
N ALA A 325 7.27 43.72 12.78
CA ALA A 325 8.49 43.45 13.56
C ALA A 325 8.62 44.35 14.82
N ASP A 326 8.03 45.52 14.78
CA ASP A 326 8.03 46.51 15.89
C ASP A 326 6.83 46.35 16.85
N ALA A 327 5.87 45.49 16.53
CA ALA A 327 4.77 45.16 17.44
C ALA A 327 5.31 44.53 18.73
N THR A 328 4.61 44.71 19.83
CA THR A 328 4.94 44.06 21.10
C THR A 328 4.50 42.59 21.10
N LEU A 329 5.09 41.75 21.97
CA LEU A 329 4.64 40.38 22.15
C LEU A 329 3.18 40.29 22.66
N ILE A 330 2.66 41.34 23.37
CA ILE A 330 1.25 41.39 23.76
C ILE A 330 0.37 41.52 22.53
N GLU A 331 0.65 42.49 21.65
CA GLU A 331 -0.10 42.70 20.41
C GLU A 331 -0.04 41.46 19.51
N ALA A 332 1.15 40.88 19.37
CA ALA A 332 1.34 39.63 18.60
C ALA A 332 0.54 38.47 19.20
N SER A 333 0.49 38.36 20.55
CA SER A 333 -0.30 37.29 21.21
C SER A 333 -1.79 37.43 20.92
N ILE A 334 -2.32 38.65 20.94
CA ILE A 334 -3.72 38.94 20.64
C ILE A 334 -4.03 38.60 19.18
N LEU A 335 -3.18 39.04 18.24
CA LEU A 335 -3.34 38.75 16.81
C LEU A 335 -3.36 37.26 16.51
N LEU A 336 -2.50 36.48 17.16
CA LEU A 336 -2.46 35.02 16.98
C LEU A 336 -3.66 34.34 17.63
N GLU A 337 -4.10 34.79 18.79
CA GLU A 337 -5.26 34.26 19.51
C GLU A 337 -6.56 34.51 18.74
N ASP A 338 -6.79 35.75 18.29
CA ASP A 338 -7.96 36.12 17.48
C ASP A 338 -8.03 35.38 16.15
N GLY A 339 -6.87 35.14 15.55
CA GLY A 339 -6.76 34.35 14.30
C GLY A 339 -6.77 32.83 14.49
N GLY A 340 -6.70 32.33 15.72
CA GLY A 340 -6.57 30.89 16.01
C GLY A 340 -5.26 30.29 15.49
N HIS A 341 -4.18 31.10 15.40
CA HIS A 341 -2.91 30.67 14.82
C HIS A 341 -1.85 30.37 15.89
N THR A 342 -0.97 29.39 15.57
CA THR A 342 0.15 29.02 16.45
C THR A 342 1.46 29.75 16.12
N GLY A 343 1.48 30.50 15.02
CA GLY A 343 2.59 31.32 14.59
C GLY A 343 2.26 32.08 13.32
N ALA A 344 3.02 33.11 13.02
CA ALA A 344 2.85 33.94 11.83
C ALA A 344 4.17 34.52 11.33
N PRO A 345 4.28 34.82 10.01
CA PRO A 345 5.38 35.55 9.42
C PRO A 345 5.49 36.96 10.02
N VAL A 346 6.71 37.42 10.28
CA VAL A 346 6.99 38.76 10.76
C VAL A 346 7.54 39.58 9.59
N VAL A 347 6.94 40.75 9.39
CA VAL A 347 7.29 41.66 8.29
C VAL A 347 7.79 43.02 8.82
N ASP A 348 8.65 43.63 8.03
CA ASP A 348 9.06 45.04 8.27
C ASP A 348 8.02 46.05 7.73
N ALA A 349 8.33 47.33 7.84
CA ALA A 349 7.47 48.43 7.36
C ALA A 349 7.28 48.44 5.83
N SER A 350 8.13 47.74 5.08
CA SER A 350 8.01 47.56 3.63
C SER A 350 7.17 46.33 3.24
N GLY A 351 6.75 45.49 4.21
CA GLY A 351 6.08 44.22 3.98
C GLY A 351 7.03 43.07 3.67
N THR A 352 8.34 43.29 3.82
CA THR A 352 9.33 42.24 3.59
C THR A 352 9.40 41.27 4.76
N LEU A 353 9.48 39.94 4.48
CA LEU A 353 9.64 38.92 5.50
C LEU A 353 10.97 39.07 6.22
N VAL A 354 10.97 39.30 7.52
CA VAL A 354 12.17 39.45 8.37
C VAL A 354 12.27 38.39 9.46
N GLY A 355 11.20 37.63 9.71
CA GLY A 355 11.19 36.62 10.75
C GLY A 355 9.92 35.76 10.76
N LEU A 356 9.87 34.87 11.73
CA LEU A 356 8.72 34.05 12.09
C LEU A 356 8.54 34.09 13.62
N LEU A 357 7.36 34.35 14.08
CA LEU A 357 7.02 34.30 15.50
C LEU A 357 6.03 33.17 15.77
N THR A 358 6.28 32.42 16.84
CA THR A 358 5.41 31.33 17.28
C THR A 358 4.93 31.51 18.70
N LEU A 359 3.89 30.78 19.13
CA LEU A 359 3.44 30.77 20.52
C LEU A 359 4.56 30.38 21.50
N ARG A 360 5.52 29.54 21.07
CA ARG A 360 6.69 29.15 21.88
C ARG A 360 7.56 30.36 22.21
N ASP A 361 7.75 31.25 21.25
CA ASP A 361 8.53 32.50 21.44
C ASP A 361 7.81 33.45 22.37
N ILE A 362 6.49 33.61 22.23
CA ILE A 362 5.66 34.41 23.13
C ILE A 362 5.71 33.84 24.55
N MET A 363 5.61 32.54 24.74
CA MET A 363 5.74 31.89 26.04
C MET A 363 7.13 32.12 26.66
N GLY A 364 8.18 32.16 25.82
CA GLY A 364 9.54 32.55 26.24
C GLY A 364 9.56 33.99 26.81
N GLY A 365 9.01 34.94 26.09
CA GLY A 365 8.88 36.31 26.48
C GLY A 365 8.05 36.52 27.78
N ARG A 366 6.95 35.74 27.92
CA ARG A 366 6.11 35.74 29.13
C ARG A 366 6.89 35.28 30.37
N ARG A 367 7.65 34.18 30.24
CA ARG A 367 8.50 33.67 31.33
C ARG A 367 9.58 34.68 31.76
N GLY A 368 10.12 35.41 30.77
CA GLY A 368 11.12 36.46 30.99
C GLY A 368 10.53 37.81 31.45
N ASN A 369 9.22 37.93 31.67
CA ASN A 369 8.51 39.17 31.95
C ASN A 369 8.76 40.29 30.90
N GLN A 370 8.88 39.88 29.61
CA GLN A 370 9.26 40.76 28.50
C GLN A 370 8.12 40.93 27.46
N MET A 371 6.89 40.79 27.85
CA MET A 371 5.73 40.88 26.96
C MET A 371 5.58 42.24 26.25
N ARG A 372 6.18 43.29 26.77
CA ARG A 372 6.21 44.64 26.15
C ARG A 372 7.36 44.84 25.17
N SER A 373 8.24 43.87 25.03
CA SER A 373 9.35 43.92 24.07
C SER A 373 8.85 43.70 22.63
N ALA A 374 9.58 44.32 21.68
CA ALA A 374 9.26 44.17 20.26
C ALA A 374 9.47 42.74 19.79
N VAL A 375 8.61 42.26 18.89
CA VAL A 375 8.62 40.91 18.26
C VAL A 375 9.97 40.57 17.64
N ARG A 376 10.66 41.52 17.01
CA ARG A 376 11.99 41.37 16.42
C ARG A 376 13.07 40.83 17.36
N VAL A 377 12.86 40.93 18.68
CA VAL A 377 13.80 40.43 19.69
C VAL A 377 13.64 38.93 19.91
N PHE A 378 12.42 38.40 19.74
CA PHE A 378 12.05 37.02 20.04
C PHE A 378 11.82 36.13 18.80
N MET A 379 11.51 36.74 17.65
CA MET A 379 11.26 36.01 16.41
C MET A 379 12.46 35.20 15.96
N THR A 380 12.21 34.07 15.30
CA THR A 380 13.24 33.38 14.49
C THR A 380 13.58 34.25 13.29
N LYS A 381 14.81 34.71 13.21
CA LYS A 381 15.33 35.50 12.07
C LYS A 381 15.63 34.60 10.89
N ASN A 382 15.43 35.14 9.68
CA ASN A 382 15.67 34.42 8.42
C ASN A 382 15.04 33.00 8.43
N PRO A 383 13.71 32.91 8.59
CA PRO A 383 13.04 31.62 8.64
C PRO A 383 13.26 30.86 7.31
N VAL A 384 13.28 29.54 7.39
CA VAL A 384 13.24 28.70 6.18
C VAL A 384 11.97 29.04 5.42
N SER A 385 12.12 29.43 4.17
CA SER A 385 11.02 29.77 3.28
C SER A 385 11.10 28.91 2.00
N ILE A 386 9.97 28.79 1.32
CA ILE A 386 9.80 27.97 0.12
C ILE A 386 9.22 28.80 -1.03
N ALA A 387 9.35 28.29 -2.26
CA ALA A 387 8.69 28.87 -3.41
C ALA A 387 7.27 28.27 -3.61
N PRO A 388 6.38 28.95 -4.36
CA PRO A 388 5.03 28.42 -4.64
C PRO A 388 5.00 27.08 -5.38
N ASP A 389 6.08 26.75 -6.11
CA ASP A 389 6.26 25.53 -6.86
C ASP A 389 7.09 24.44 -6.13
N THR A 390 7.49 24.69 -4.87
CA THR A 390 8.08 23.66 -4.01
C THR A 390 7.08 22.53 -3.82
N THR A 391 7.48 21.29 -4.11
CA THR A 391 6.59 20.12 -4.07
C THR A 391 6.17 19.78 -2.64
N VAL A 392 4.98 19.14 -2.50
CA VAL A 392 4.49 18.68 -1.18
C VAL A 392 5.47 17.72 -0.51
N ARG A 393 6.14 16.89 -1.29
CA ARG A 393 7.21 16.00 -0.80
C ARG A 393 8.34 16.80 -0.15
N GLU A 394 8.87 17.81 -0.85
CA GLU A 394 9.96 18.67 -0.33
C GLU A 394 9.50 19.44 0.91
N ILE A 395 8.24 19.89 0.94
CA ILE A 395 7.63 20.51 2.13
C ILE A 395 7.66 19.55 3.31
N GLY A 396 7.26 18.29 3.09
CA GLY A 396 7.33 17.25 4.11
C GLY A 396 8.76 17.00 4.59
N GLU A 397 9.71 16.80 3.68
CA GLU A 397 11.13 16.63 3.99
C GLU A 397 11.66 17.79 4.84
N LEU A 398 11.41 19.04 4.44
CA LEU A 398 11.82 20.23 5.21
C LEU A 398 11.20 20.29 6.60
N MET A 399 9.90 20.01 6.73
CA MET A 399 9.22 20.02 8.01
C MET A 399 9.75 18.96 8.97
N PHE A 400 10.07 17.77 8.46
CA PHE A 400 10.61 16.66 9.26
C PHE A 400 12.08 16.86 9.61
N GLU A 401 12.94 17.13 8.62
CA GLU A 401 14.39 17.24 8.84
C GLU A 401 14.77 18.45 9.71
N ARG A 402 14.04 19.58 9.56
CA ARG A 402 14.31 20.81 10.29
C ARG A 402 13.44 20.98 11.54
N GLU A 403 12.52 20.04 11.81
CA GLU A 403 11.56 20.09 12.92
C GLU A 403 10.72 21.39 12.95
N ILE A 404 10.45 21.97 11.77
CA ILE A 404 9.71 23.23 11.62
C ILE A 404 8.25 22.97 11.26
N GLY A 405 7.36 23.82 11.80
CA GLY A 405 5.92 23.68 11.60
C GLY A 405 5.28 24.76 10.73
N HIS A 406 6.06 25.76 10.28
CA HIS A 406 5.58 26.90 9.51
C HIS A 406 6.60 27.24 8.44
N LEU A 407 6.20 27.30 7.18
CA LEU A 407 6.99 27.60 6.01
C LEU A 407 6.39 28.80 5.27
N PRO A 408 6.94 30.03 5.44
CA PRO A 408 6.57 31.15 4.59
C PRO A 408 6.81 30.86 3.13
N VAL A 409 5.86 31.19 2.26
CA VAL A 409 5.96 31.03 0.80
C VAL A 409 6.29 32.34 0.17
N LEU A 410 7.43 32.40 -0.54
CA LEU A 410 7.92 33.62 -1.18
C LEU A 410 7.88 33.47 -2.70
N ARG A 411 7.39 34.51 -3.39
CA ARG A 411 7.52 34.69 -4.83
C ARG A 411 8.30 36.00 -5.08
N ASP A 412 9.42 35.89 -5.75
CA ASP A 412 10.30 37.04 -6.05
C ASP A 412 10.64 37.87 -4.79
N GLY A 413 10.91 37.17 -3.68
CA GLY A 413 11.22 37.78 -2.39
C GLY A 413 10.03 38.36 -1.61
N ARG A 414 8.82 38.30 -2.17
CA ARG A 414 7.58 38.78 -1.49
C ARG A 414 6.83 37.61 -0.87
N LEU A 415 6.33 37.83 0.33
CA LEU A 415 5.46 36.87 1.00
C LEU A 415 4.12 36.75 0.27
N VAL A 416 3.79 35.55 -0.21
CA VAL A 416 2.55 35.25 -0.93
C VAL A 416 1.68 34.23 -0.21
N GLY A 417 2.20 33.54 0.79
CA GLY A 417 1.48 32.52 1.53
C GLY A 417 2.27 31.95 2.70
N ILE A 418 1.64 31.02 3.40
CA ILE A 418 2.27 30.19 4.43
C ILE A 418 1.76 28.77 4.30
N VAL A 419 2.62 27.80 4.46
CA VAL A 419 2.25 26.38 4.64
C VAL A 419 2.60 25.97 6.07
N THR A 420 1.61 25.41 6.76
CA THR A 420 1.79 24.91 8.13
C THR A 420 1.77 23.38 8.16
N ARG A 421 2.20 22.81 9.29
CA ARG A 421 2.09 21.35 9.52
C ARG A 421 0.63 20.87 9.44
N SER A 422 -0.33 21.71 9.84
CA SER A 422 -1.76 21.40 9.73
C SER A 422 -2.22 21.29 8.27
N ASP A 423 -1.75 22.20 7.41
CA ASP A 423 -2.07 22.16 5.97
C ASP A 423 -1.49 20.91 5.32
N TYR A 424 -0.24 20.58 5.63
CA TYR A 424 0.41 19.36 5.15
C TYR A 424 -0.36 18.10 5.59
N LEU A 425 -0.74 18.00 6.87
CA LEU A 425 -1.50 16.86 7.39
C LEU A 425 -2.94 16.81 6.83
N ALA A 426 -3.57 17.95 6.61
CA ALA A 426 -4.88 18.02 5.96
C ALA A 426 -4.79 17.51 4.52
N TRP A 427 -3.79 17.99 3.76
CA TRP A 427 -3.54 17.52 2.38
C TRP A 427 -3.31 16.01 2.32
N MET A 428 -2.50 15.44 3.23
CA MET A 428 -2.26 14.00 3.32
C MET A 428 -3.55 13.20 3.59
N ARG A 429 -4.45 13.73 4.43
CA ARG A 429 -5.76 13.09 4.70
C ARG A 429 -6.71 13.23 3.51
N ASP A 430 -6.75 14.40 2.87
CA ASP A 430 -7.64 14.64 1.72
C ASP A 430 -7.18 13.89 0.47
N SER A 431 -5.89 13.67 0.29
CA SER A 431 -5.36 12.79 -0.76
C SER A 431 -5.84 11.35 -0.57
N ARG A 432 -5.86 10.86 0.67
CA ARG A 432 -6.43 9.55 1.01
C ARG A 432 -7.95 9.51 0.79
N ARG A 433 -8.66 10.56 1.15
CA ARG A 433 -10.12 10.67 0.99
C ARG A 433 -10.52 10.76 -0.48
N ARG A 434 -9.82 11.54 -1.29
CA ARG A 434 -10.02 11.59 -2.76
C ARG A 434 -9.80 10.22 -3.40
N LYS A 435 -8.88 9.42 -2.88
CA LYS A 435 -8.68 8.03 -3.28
C LYS A 435 -9.94 7.20 -3.02
N THR A 436 -10.55 7.33 -1.84
CA THR A 436 -11.78 6.61 -1.46
C THR A 436 -12.98 7.05 -2.31
N GLU A 437 -13.18 8.36 -2.50
CA GLU A 437 -14.26 8.92 -3.33
C GLU A 437 -14.12 8.51 -4.81
N LEU A 438 -12.89 8.45 -5.35
CA LEU A 438 -12.63 7.98 -6.71
C LEU A 438 -12.90 6.48 -6.86
N LEU A 439 -12.62 5.68 -5.83
CA LEU A 439 -12.95 4.26 -5.80
C LEU A 439 -14.47 4.04 -5.76
N ASP A 440 -15.20 4.89 -5.02
CA ASP A 440 -16.66 4.87 -4.96
C ASP A 440 -17.31 5.30 -6.29
N GLU A 441 -16.75 6.33 -6.96
CA GLU A 441 -17.21 6.76 -8.32
C GLU A 441 -16.95 5.69 -9.39
N LEU A 442 -15.89 4.89 -9.24
CA LEU A 442 -15.57 3.78 -10.13
C LEU A 442 -16.32 2.47 -9.78
N GLY A 443 -17.23 2.51 -8.80
CA GLY A 443 -18.01 1.36 -8.37
C GLY A 443 -17.21 0.34 -7.54
N VAL A 444 -16.01 0.71 -7.08
CA VAL A 444 -15.18 -0.05 -6.15
C VAL A 444 -15.50 0.45 -4.74
N THR A 445 -16.59 -0.05 -4.16
CA THR A 445 -17.05 0.38 -2.84
C THR A 445 -15.99 0.12 -1.77
N SER A 446 -15.55 1.19 -1.12
CA SER A 446 -14.75 1.12 0.12
C SER A 446 -15.67 0.64 1.27
N PRO A 447 -15.21 -0.24 2.17
CA PRO A 447 -16.00 -0.76 3.29
C PRO A 447 -16.45 0.27 4.34
N GLN A 448 -16.06 1.56 4.20
CA GLN A 448 -16.33 2.59 5.21
C GLN A 448 -17.58 3.46 4.97
N ALA A 449 -18.32 3.30 3.87
CA ALA A 449 -19.49 4.12 3.55
C ALA A 449 -20.83 3.62 4.13
N ALA A 450 -20.83 2.57 4.96
CA ALA A 450 -22.01 2.04 5.63
C ALA A 450 -21.91 2.20 7.15
N ARG A 451 -21.91 3.45 7.65
CA ARG A 451 -22.28 3.80 9.04
C ARG A 451 -23.15 5.05 9.08
#